data_28fddacfa54be48ae0bb4c032b71536f
#
_entry.id   28fddacfa54be48ae0bb4c032b71536f
#
_cell.length_a   1.000
_cell.length_b   1.000
_cell.length_c   1.000
_cell.angle_alpha   90.00
_cell.angle_beta   90.00
_cell.angle_gamma   90.00
#
_symmetry.space_group_name_H-M   'P 1'
#
loop_
_entity.id
_entity.type
_entity.pdbx_description
1 polymer ?
#
loop_
_entity_poly.entity_id
_entity_poly.type
_entity_poly.pdbx_seq_one_letter_code
_entity_poly.pdbx_strand_id
1 'polypeptide(L)'
;TKGFFMRGGREMDNHFEVMWDTFRDVPSIETPGVSVLDEYYWLNKHDPNYSLCRATVKCGKDAHTDKKFTLDKESAMALSKLFLTTEEELEDKKISDILPDSFWSTNFWLYWQTMFAFQRWSSALEMKRYLCRYVHHIDGLPDFSALRFTKYNQYESMILPLVKYLEAHNVKIEYGMDVKNVIIETVGDKKIAKQIVYVKDGKEQTIDLVEDDLVFITNGCCTDTSCYGDQTHAPDLSKIKNGAGESWDMWKNIAKQAVHGEFGNPDAFCSDVEATNWMSATVETSNEEIIRHIMNICKRDPREGKVTTGGIVTVKDSTENWYLSWTINRQPQFKSQDK
;
A
#
# COMPACT_ATOMS: atom_id res chain seq x y z
N THR A 1 -0.80 -23.40 -7.69
CA THR A 1 -1.60 -23.31 -6.45
C THR A 1 -2.99 -22.79 -6.79
N LYS A 2 -3.99 -23.49 -6.30
CA LYS A 2 -5.38 -23.02 -6.35
C LYS A 2 -5.62 -22.28 -5.03
N GLY A 3 -5.33 -21.02 -4.98
CA GLY A 3 -5.48 -20.23 -3.77
C GLY A 3 -5.29 -18.74 -4.04
N PHE A 4 -5.54 -17.93 -3.03
CA PHE A 4 -5.38 -16.48 -3.12
C PHE A 4 -4.05 -16.07 -2.49
N PHE A 5 -3.38 -15.12 -3.12
CA PHE A 5 -2.26 -14.43 -2.53
C PHE A 5 -2.73 -13.07 -2.05
N MET A 6 -2.43 -12.76 -0.80
CA MET A 6 -2.54 -11.39 -0.35
C MET A 6 -1.17 -10.72 -0.51
N ARG A 7 -1.15 -9.62 -1.25
CA ARG A 7 0.04 -8.79 -1.42
C ARG A 7 -0.12 -7.54 -0.59
N GLY A 8 0.90 -7.24 0.19
CA GLY A 8 0.89 -6.10 1.08
C GLY A 8 -0.14 -6.23 2.20
N GLY A 9 -0.33 -5.13 2.92
CA GLY A 9 -1.33 -5.00 3.95
C GLY A 9 -2.72 -4.68 3.37
N ARG A 10 -3.71 -4.78 4.22
CA ARG A 10 -5.07 -4.32 3.96
C ARG A 10 -5.50 -3.32 5.03
N GLU A 11 -4.52 -2.55 5.46
CA GLU A 11 -4.65 -1.55 6.50
C GLU A 11 -5.43 -0.35 5.99
N MET A 12 -6.29 0.15 6.86
CA MET A 12 -7.15 1.30 6.62
C MET A 12 -6.98 2.32 7.74
N ASP A 13 -7.29 3.57 7.45
CA ASP A 13 -7.30 4.66 8.42
C ASP A 13 -8.73 5.20 8.55
N ASN A 14 -9.16 5.50 9.77
CA ASN A 14 -10.44 6.14 10.02
C ASN A 14 -10.54 7.54 9.41
N HIS A 15 -9.40 8.18 9.15
CA HIS A 15 -9.29 9.51 8.56
C HIS A 15 -9.09 9.52 7.04
N PHE A 16 -9.53 8.48 6.36
CA PHE A 16 -9.73 8.51 4.91
C PHE A 16 -11.10 9.12 4.60
N GLU A 17 -11.33 10.37 5.01
CA GLU A 17 -12.64 11.02 5.07
C GLU A 17 -13.38 10.97 3.72
N VAL A 18 -12.72 11.33 2.62
CA VAL A 18 -13.32 11.32 1.27
C VAL A 18 -13.70 9.90 0.86
N MET A 19 -12.84 8.93 1.15
CA MET A 19 -13.12 7.53 0.85
C MET A 19 -14.32 7.02 1.67
N TRP A 20 -14.33 7.28 2.97
CA TRP A 20 -15.43 6.84 3.84
C TRP A 20 -16.73 7.58 3.57
N ASP A 21 -16.67 8.83 3.14
CA ASP A 21 -17.86 9.57 2.68
C ASP A 21 -18.49 8.86 1.47
N THR A 22 -17.68 8.40 0.51
CA THR A 22 -18.14 7.60 -0.62
C THR A 22 -18.74 6.26 -0.16
N PHE A 23 -18.05 5.53 0.71
CA PHE A 23 -18.49 4.22 1.16
C PHE A 23 -19.66 4.22 2.14
N ARG A 24 -20.06 5.39 2.63
CA ARG A 24 -21.31 5.58 3.38
C ARG A 24 -22.55 5.25 2.54
N ASP A 25 -22.48 5.51 1.25
CA ASP A 25 -23.60 5.32 0.32
C ASP A 25 -23.53 3.97 -0.42
N VAL A 26 -22.41 3.26 -0.33
CA VAL A 26 -22.24 1.95 -0.95
C VAL A 26 -22.78 0.86 -0.04
N PRO A 27 -23.81 0.09 -0.45
CA PRO A 27 -24.38 -0.98 0.38
C PRO A 27 -23.39 -2.13 0.60
N SER A 28 -23.36 -2.65 1.84
CA SER A 28 -22.70 -3.92 2.13
C SER A 28 -23.34 -5.06 1.33
N ILE A 29 -22.54 -5.97 0.79
CA ILE A 29 -23.06 -7.14 0.08
C ILE A 29 -23.66 -8.17 1.04
N GLU A 30 -23.11 -8.27 2.24
CA GLU A 30 -23.46 -9.34 3.19
C GLU A 30 -24.51 -8.96 4.19
N THR A 31 -24.54 -7.69 4.59
CA THR A 31 -25.43 -7.22 5.64
C THR A 31 -26.48 -6.28 5.05
N PRO A 32 -27.71 -6.77 4.82
CA PRO A 32 -28.79 -5.94 4.29
C PRO A 32 -29.04 -4.69 5.14
N GLY A 33 -29.20 -3.55 4.49
CA GLY A 33 -29.58 -2.29 5.13
C GLY A 33 -28.43 -1.53 5.82
N VAL A 34 -27.20 -2.00 5.70
CA VAL A 34 -26.00 -1.28 6.18
C VAL A 34 -25.06 -0.95 5.03
N SER A 35 -24.26 0.11 5.20
CA SER A 35 -23.24 0.48 4.24
C SER A 35 -21.91 -0.25 4.47
N VAL A 36 -21.01 -0.17 3.51
CA VAL A 36 -19.62 -0.65 3.67
C VAL A 36 -18.93 0.08 4.83
N LEU A 37 -19.19 1.38 5.00
CA LEU A 37 -18.68 2.15 6.14
C LEU A 37 -19.20 1.62 7.49
N ASP A 38 -20.50 1.34 7.59
CA ASP A 38 -21.09 0.81 8.82
C ASP A 38 -20.49 -0.55 9.18
N GLU A 39 -20.34 -1.44 8.21
CA GLU A 39 -19.73 -2.76 8.42
C GLU A 39 -18.28 -2.64 8.90
N TYR A 40 -17.51 -1.76 8.29
CA TYR A 40 -16.13 -1.46 8.68
C TYR A 40 -16.06 -0.88 10.10
N TYR A 41 -16.88 0.13 10.41
CA TYR A 41 -16.88 0.80 11.70
C TYR A 41 -17.20 -0.16 12.84
N TRP A 42 -18.28 -0.93 12.72
CA TRP A 42 -18.70 -1.86 13.77
C TRP A 42 -17.74 -3.03 13.94
N LEU A 43 -17.16 -3.54 12.85
CA LEU A 43 -16.12 -4.56 12.92
C LEU A 43 -14.96 -4.09 13.79
N ASN A 44 -14.38 -2.94 13.48
CA ASN A 44 -13.20 -2.43 14.16
C ASN A 44 -13.48 -1.94 15.59
N LYS A 45 -14.71 -1.59 15.90
CA LYS A 45 -15.13 -1.27 17.26
C LYS A 45 -15.23 -2.53 18.14
N HIS A 46 -15.72 -3.63 17.61
CA HIS A 46 -15.90 -4.86 18.36
C HIS A 46 -14.68 -5.76 18.41
N ASP A 47 -13.82 -5.67 17.43
CA ASP A 47 -12.55 -6.43 17.36
C ASP A 47 -11.41 -5.51 16.94
N PRO A 48 -10.95 -4.62 17.83
CA PRO A 48 -9.91 -3.65 17.50
C PRO A 48 -8.58 -4.34 17.17
N ASN A 49 -7.87 -3.76 16.22
CA ASN A 49 -6.53 -4.21 15.92
C ASN A 49 -5.55 -3.80 17.02
N TYR A 50 -4.61 -4.68 17.31
CA TYR A 50 -3.43 -4.37 18.13
C TYR A 50 -2.35 -5.43 17.93
N SER A 51 -1.10 -5.05 18.21
CA SER A 51 0.04 -5.96 18.29
C SER A 51 0.74 -5.76 19.63
N LEU A 52 0.83 -6.80 20.44
CA LEU A 52 1.52 -6.75 21.72
C LEU A 52 3.03 -6.98 21.59
N CYS A 53 3.47 -7.48 20.43
CA CYS A 53 4.89 -7.57 20.07
C CYS A 53 5.10 -6.86 18.75
N ARG A 54 5.85 -5.76 18.75
CA ARG A 54 6.15 -4.98 17.54
C ARG A 54 7.48 -5.30 16.90
N ALA A 55 8.38 -5.91 17.64
CA ALA A 55 9.66 -6.33 17.11
C ALA A 55 10.16 -7.60 17.76
N THR A 56 10.87 -8.40 16.98
CA THR A 56 11.54 -9.60 17.44
C THR A 56 13.04 -9.52 17.21
N VAL A 57 13.80 -10.26 18.00
CA VAL A 57 15.24 -10.48 17.90
C VAL A 57 15.55 -11.95 18.09
N LYS A 58 16.74 -12.39 17.70
CA LYS A 58 17.24 -13.76 17.99
C LYS A 58 16.21 -14.84 17.60
N CYS A 59 15.77 -14.79 16.34
CA CYS A 59 14.83 -15.77 15.77
C CYS A 59 13.48 -15.84 16.48
N GLY A 60 12.89 -14.70 16.78
CA GLY A 60 11.49 -14.60 17.21
C GLY A 60 11.29 -14.35 18.71
N LYS A 61 12.34 -13.98 19.46
CA LYS A 61 12.17 -13.50 20.83
C LYS A 61 11.65 -12.06 20.81
N ASP A 62 10.78 -11.71 21.75
CA ASP A 62 10.30 -10.34 21.92
C ASP A 62 11.48 -9.39 22.16
N ALA A 63 11.55 -8.32 21.39
CA ALA A 63 12.58 -7.30 21.51
C ALA A 63 12.30 -6.28 22.62
N HIS A 64 11.17 -6.37 23.31
CA HIS A 64 10.74 -5.52 24.42
C HIS A 64 10.84 -4.03 24.09
N THR A 65 10.21 -3.62 23.00
CA THR A 65 10.15 -2.21 22.59
C THR A 65 9.30 -1.35 23.53
N ASP A 66 8.47 -1.97 24.38
CA ASP A 66 7.69 -1.38 25.48
C ASP A 66 6.85 -0.16 25.06
N LYS A 67 6.39 -0.14 23.83
CA LYS A 67 5.63 0.97 23.21
C LYS A 67 6.38 2.30 23.20
N LYS A 68 7.72 2.30 23.31
CA LYS A 68 8.55 3.50 23.32
C LYS A 68 9.08 3.81 21.94
N PHE A 69 9.17 5.09 21.60
CA PHE A 69 9.82 5.57 20.38
C PHE A 69 11.35 5.62 20.50
N THR A 70 11.86 5.73 21.71
CA THR A 70 13.30 5.86 22.02
C THR A 70 14.01 7.00 21.28
N LEU A 71 13.27 8.07 20.94
CA LEU A 71 13.84 9.25 20.32
C LEU A 71 14.71 10.01 21.34
N ASP A 72 15.94 10.30 20.98
CA ASP A 72 16.76 11.28 21.67
C ASP A 72 16.34 12.72 21.29
N LYS A 73 16.91 13.69 21.99
CA LYS A 73 16.55 15.10 21.79
C LYS A 73 16.87 15.58 20.37
N GLU A 74 17.99 15.16 19.81
CA GLU A 74 18.43 15.57 18.47
C GLU A 74 17.49 14.99 17.41
N SER A 75 17.17 13.71 17.50
CA SER A 75 16.21 13.04 16.62
C SER A 75 14.82 13.66 16.69
N ALA A 76 14.33 13.98 17.89
CA ALA A 76 13.03 14.62 18.06
C ALA A 76 12.99 16.03 17.45
N MET A 77 14.07 16.81 17.62
CA MET A 77 14.20 18.13 17.01
C MET A 77 14.27 18.04 15.47
N ALA A 78 15.01 17.08 14.93
CA ALA A 78 15.11 16.87 13.49
C ALA A 78 13.76 16.50 12.86
N LEU A 79 12.97 15.61 13.49
CA LEU A 79 11.61 15.29 13.06
C LEU A 79 10.68 16.53 13.12
N SER A 80 10.77 17.33 14.18
CA SER A 80 9.98 18.55 14.31
C SER A 80 10.35 19.56 13.22
N LYS A 81 11.65 19.69 12.92
CA LYS A 81 12.13 20.52 11.82
C LYS A 81 11.62 20.04 10.48
N LEU A 82 11.69 18.73 10.20
CA LEU A 82 11.16 18.14 8.97
C LEU A 82 9.68 18.47 8.79
N PHE A 83 8.89 18.34 9.85
CA PHE A 83 7.46 18.66 9.83
C PHE A 83 7.19 20.12 9.43
N LEU A 84 8.02 21.06 9.87
CA LEU A 84 7.86 22.50 9.64
C LEU A 84 8.55 23.02 8.36
N THR A 85 9.53 22.28 7.80
CA THR A 85 10.27 22.68 6.59
C THR A 85 9.33 22.70 5.38
N THR A 86 9.50 23.66 4.46
CA THR A 86 8.66 23.74 3.25
C THR A 86 8.92 22.57 2.29
N GLU A 87 7.99 22.34 1.38
CA GLU A 87 8.13 21.26 0.40
C GLU A 87 9.27 21.57 -0.59
N GLU A 88 9.42 22.82 -1.00
CA GLU A 88 10.48 23.27 -1.90
C GLU A 88 11.87 23.05 -1.33
N GLU A 89 12.04 23.24 -0.01
CA GLU A 89 13.32 22.99 0.65
C GLU A 89 13.66 21.50 0.76
N LEU A 90 12.69 20.61 0.56
CA LEU A 90 12.84 19.17 0.69
C LEU A 90 12.87 18.42 -0.63
N GLU A 91 12.58 19.09 -1.75
CA GLU A 91 12.30 18.48 -3.05
C GLU A 91 13.39 17.50 -3.50
N ASP A 92 14.66 17.87 -3.33
CA ASP A 92 15.81 17.04 -3.76
C ASP A 92 16.51 16.32 -2.59
N LYS A 93 15.95 16.33 -1.39
CA LYS A 93 16.60 15.77 -0.21
C LYS A 93 16.15 14.36 0.10
N LYS A 94 17.09 13.53 0.52
CA LYS A 94 16.85 12.24 1.14
C LYS A 94 16.64 12.43 2.64
N ILE A 95 15.96 11.50 3.30
CA ILE A 95 15.81 11.55 4.75
C ILE A 95 17.15 11.41 5.46
N SER A 96 18.12 10.69 4.89
CA SER A 96 19.49 10.62 5.41
C SER A 96 20.24 11.94 5.41
N ASP A 97 19.82 12.92 4.61
CA ASP A 97 20.46 14.23 4.54
C ASP A 97 20.02 15.18 5.66
N ILE A 98 18.91 14.83 6.34
CA ILE A 98 18.25 15.70 7.32
C ILE A 98 18.08 15.09 8.71
N LEU A 99 18.13 13.77 8.83
CA LEU A 99 17.99 13.07 10.11
C LEU A 99 19.38 12.64 10.64
N PRO A 100 19.62 12.77 11.96
CA PRO A 100 20.91 12.43 12.56
C PRO A 100 21.13 10.91 12.60
N ASP A 101 22.40 10.50 12.71
CA ASP A 101 22.76 9.09 12.77
C ASP A 101 22.10 8.33 13.94
N SER A 102 21.89 8.99 15.06
CA SER A 102 21.22 8.42 16.23
C SER A 102 19.76 8.02 15.94
N PHE A 103 19.12 8.69 15.00
CA PHE A 103 17.74 8.41 14.59
C PHE A 103 17.55 6.96 14.09
N TRP A 104 18.52 6.43 13.36
CA TRP A 104 18.41 5.12 12.74
C TRP A 104 18.39 3.95 13.72
N SER A 105 18.80 4.18 14.97
CA SER A 105 18.75 3.18 16.06
C SER A 105 17.47 3.25 16.90
N THR A 106 16.60 4.24 16.64
CA THR A 106 15.39 4.45 17.43
C THR A 106 14.29 3.41 17.09
N ASN A 107 13.43 3.16 18.06
CA ASN A 107 12.23 2.36 17.79
C ASN A 107 11.22 3.11 16.89
N PHE A 108 11.26 4.46 16.89
CA PHE A 108 10.45 5.24 15.95
C PHE A 108 10.79 4.86 14.50
N TRP A 109 12.09 4.89 14.14
CA TRP A 109 12.53 4.48 12.82
C TRP A 109 12.15 3.03 12.52
N LEU A 110 12.36 2.14 13.48
CA LEU A 110 11.99 0.72 13.35
C LEU A 110 10.51 0.55 12.97
N TYR A 111 9.60 1.29 13.61
CA TYR A 111 8.18 1.21 13.30
C TYR A 111 7.85 1.89 11.98
N TRP A 112 8.46 3.05 11.73
CA TRP A 112 8.21 3.85 10.54
C TRP A 112 8.63 3.15 9.26
N GLN A 113 9.87 2.67 9.21
CA GLN A 113 10.39 2.00 8.02
C GLN A 113 9.61 0.75 7.64
N THR A 114 9.13 -0.01 8.62
CA THR A 114 8.40 -1.25 8.35
C THR A 114 6.93 -1.04 8.06
N MET A 115 6.32 0.00 8.63
CA MET A 115 4.93 0.32 8.34
C MET A 115 4.75 0.94 6.96
N PHE A 116 5.66 1.83 6.56
CA PHE A 116 5.54 2.63 5.35
C PHE A 116 6.57 2.30 4.29
N ALA A 117 7.40 1.28 4.49
CA ALA A 117 8.44 0.86 3.56
C ALA A 117 9.49 1.93 3.22
N PHE A 118 9.80 2.82 4.16
CA PHE A 118 10.83 3.83 3.98
C PHE A 118 12.23 3.23 4.10
N GLN A 119 13.16 3.79 3.33
CA GLN A 119 14.58 3.54 3.38
C GLN A 119 15.32 4.84 3.65
N ARG A 120 16.58 4.77 4.12
CA ARG A 120 17.39 5.99 4.41
C ARG A 120 17.54 6.91 3.21
N TRP A 121 17.50 6.37 2.00
CA TRP A 121 17.58 7.10 0.74
C TRP A 121 16.23 7.59 0.22
N SER A 122 15.13 7.29 0.89
CA SER A 122 13.79 7.76 0.50
C SER A 122 13.68 9.29 0.58
N SER A 123 12.75 9.84 -0.18
CA SER A 123 12.50 11.28 -0.24
C SER A 123 12.12 11.87 1.11
N ALA A 124 12.78 12.96 1.48
CA ALA A 124 12.44 13.73 2.68
C ALA A 124 11.07 14.41 2.55
N LEU A 125 10.73 14.87 1.35
CA LEU A 125 9.41 15.43 1.05
C LEU A 125 8.31 14.40 1.25
N GLU A 126 8.51 13.18 0.76
CA GLU A 126 7.55 12.10 0.95
C GLU A 126 7.37 11.78 2.43
N MET A 127 8.46 11.64 3.18
CA MET A 127 8.38 11.41 4.63
C MET A 127 7.63 12.53 5.37
N LYS A 128 7.86 13.80 5.01
CA LYS A 128 7.10 14.93 5.55
C LYS A 128 5.60 14.76 5.29
N ARG A 129 5.20 14.45 4.06
CA ARG A 129 3.78 14.27 3.70
C ARG A 129 3.13 13.13 4.50
N TYR A 130 3.85 12.02 4.68
CA TYR A 130 3.41 10.93 5.54
C TYR A 130 3.29 11.35 7.02
N LEU A 131 4.27 12.07 7.55
CA LEU A 131 4.21 12.60 8.92
C LEU A 131 3.00 13.52 9.11
N CYS A 132 2.79 14.47 8.20
CA CYS A 132 1.63 15.38 8.25
C CYS A 132 0.31 14.61 8.20
N ARG A 133 0.23 13.59 7.36
CA ARG A 133 -0.97 12.76 7.21
C ARG A 133 -1.23 11.88 8.43
N TYR A 134 -0.17 11.41 9.10
CA TYR A 134 -0.27 10.39 10.14
C TYR A 134 -0.10 10.92 11.58
N VAL A 135 0.18 12.22 11.74
CA VAL A 135 0.50 12.80 13.05
C VAL A 135 -0.55 12.55 14.12
N HIS A 136 -1.83 12.52 13.75
CA HIS A 136 -2.94 12.28 14.68
C HIS A 136 -3.07 10.81 15.13
N HIS A 137 -2.29 9.92 14.53
CA HIS A 137 -2.24 8.49 14.88
C HIS A 137 -0.85 8.03 15.33
N ILE A 138 0.07 8.97 15.54
CA ILE A 138 1.49 8.64 15.79
C ILE A 138 1.68 7.77 17.04
N ASP A 139 0.85 7.96 18.05
CA ASP A 139 0.83 7.18 19.29
C ASP A 139 0.37 5.74 19.11
N GLY A 140 -0.33 5.44 18.04
CA GLY A 140 -0.73 4.09 17.65
C GLY A 140 0.31 3.28 16.85
N LEU A 141 1.45 3.88 16.50
CA LEU A 141 2.58 3.17 15.84
C LEU A 141 3.17 2.05 16.71
N PRO A 142 3.40 2.26 18.02
CA PRO A 142 4.06 1.27 18.85
C PRO A 142 3.27 -0.01 19.08
N ASP A 143 1.95 0.02 18.98
CA ASP A 143 1.10 -1.16 19.19
C ASP A 143 0.20 -1.48 17.99
N PHE A 144 0.38 -0.77 16.90
CA PHE A 144 -0.37 -0.96 15.66
C PHE A 144 -1.88 -0.68 15.77
N SER A 145 -2.32 -0.05 16.85
CA SER A 145 -3.73 0.24 17.11
C SER A 145 -4.32 1.33 16.22
N ALA A 146 -3.46 2.14 15.60
CA ALA A 146 -3.89 3.18 14.68
C ALA A 146 -4.53 2.65 13.40
N LEU A 147 -4.18 1.45 12.99
CA LEU A 147 -4.67 0.85 11.75
C LEU A 147 -5.90 -0.01 11.98
N ARG A 148 -6.74 -0.02 10.96
CA ARG A 148 -8.00 -0.75 10.91
C ARG A 148 -8.00 -1.71 9.74
N PHE A 149 -8.93 -2.64 9.75
CA PHE A 149 -9.02 -3.68 8.73
C PHE A 149 -10.45 -3.85 8.26
N THR A 150 -10.60 -4.30 7.03
CA THR A 150 -11.86 -4.78 6.48
C THR A 150 -12.11 -6.22 6.92
N LYS A 151 -13.36 -6.69 6.81
CA LYS A 151 -13.76 -8.04 7.20
C LYS A 151 -13.02 -9.12 6.41
N TYR A 152 -12.96 -8.93 5.10
CA TYR A 152 -12.19 -9.74 4.16
C TYR A 152 -11.08 -8.91 3.54
N ASN A 153 -10.46 -9.39 2.47
CA ASN A 153 -9.58 -8.59 1.64
C ASN A 153 -10.32 -7.38 1.04
N GLN A 154 -9.58 -6.41 0.55
CA GLN A 154 -10.15 -5.16 0.05
C GLN A 154 -11.04 -5.36 -1.17
N TYR A 155 -10.74 -6.36 -2.01
CA TYR A 155 -11.58 -6.63 -3.17
C TYR A 155 -13.01 -7.02 -2.76
N GLU A 156 -13.15 -8.01 -1.87
CA GLU A 156 -14.46 -8.49 -1.44
C GLU A 156 -15.20 -7.51 -0.52
N SER A 157 -14.45 -6.77 0.30
CA SER A 157 -15.06 -5.86 1.28
C SER A 157 -15.40 -4.47 0.74
N MET A 158 -14.68 -4.01 -0.30
CA MET A 158 -14.78 -2.64 -0.79
C MET A 158 -14.99 -2.57 -2.31
N ILE A 159 -14.09 -3.18 -3.09
CA ILE A 159 -14.12 -3.02 -4.55
C ILE A 159 -15.35 -3.67 -5.16
N LEU A 160 -15.66 -4.91 -4.78
CA LEU A 160 -16.83 -5.61 -5.31
C LEU A 160 -18.16 -4.93 -4.94
N PRO A 161 -18.39 -4.46 -3.68
CA PRO A 161 -19.55 -3.63 -3.37
C PRO A 161 -19.64 -2.35 -4.20
N LEU A 162 -18.51 -1.64 -4.37
CA LEU A 162 -18.45 -0.43 -5.17
C LEU A 162 -18.76 -0.69 -6.65
N VAL A 163 -18.19 -1.75 -7.23
CA VAL A 163 -18.48 -2.15 -8.61
C VAL A 163 -19.99 -2.39 -8.79
N LYS A 164 -20.61 -3.17 -7.91
CA LYS A 164 -22.05 -3.43 -7.96
C LYS A 164 -22.89 -2.16 -7.80
N TYR A 165 -22.46 -1.26 -6.92
CA TYR A 165 -23.13 0.02 -6.72
C TYR A 165 -23.07 0.89 -7.99
N LEU A 166 -21.90 0.99 -8.61
CA LEU A 166 -21.69 1.75 -9.83
C LEU A 166 -22.47 1.18 -11.00
N GLU A 167 -22.47 -0.14 -11.19
CA GLU A 167 -23.24 -0.84 -12.21
C GLU A 167 -24.75 -0.59 -12.05
N ALA A 168 -25.25 -0.60 -10.81
CA ALA A 168 -26.64 -0.28 -10.50
C ALA A 168 -27.01 1.19 -10.82
N HIS A 169 -26.00 2.08 -10.91
CA HIS A 169 -26.16 3.48 -11.32
C HIS A 169 -25.75 3.72 -12.80
N ASN A 170 -25.78 2.67 -13.62
CA ASN A 170 -25.49 2.72 -15.06
C ASN A 170 -24.05 3.12 -15.41
N VAL A 171 -23.10 2.98 -14.50
CA VAL A 171 -21.68 3.12 -14.82
C VAL A 171 -21.23 1.88 -15.58
N LYS A 172 -20.65 2.07 -16.75
CA LYS A 172 -20.13 0.99 -17.57
C LYS A 172 -18.66 0.72 -17.18
N ILE A 173 -18.37 -0.51 -16.78
CA ILE A 173 -17.03 -0.97 -16.46
C ILE A 173 -16.58 -1.96 -17.52
N GLU A 174 -15.51 -1.64 -18.22
CA GLU A 174 -14.93 -2.47 -19.27
C GLU A 174 -13.63 -3.11 -18.79
N TYR A 175 -13.57 -4.44 -18.87
CA TYR A 175 -12.40 -5.23 -18.53
C TYR A 175 -11.66 -5.71 -19.78
N GLY A 176 -10.40 -6.13 -19.61
CA GLY A 176 -9.58 -6.65 -20.69
C GLY A 176 -9.18 -5.60 -21.72
N MET A 177 -9.22 -4.33 -21.35
CA MET A 177 -8.75 -3.21 -22.17
C MET A 177 -7.38 -2.78 -21.67
N ASP A 178 -6.35 -3.05 -22.46
CA ASP A 178 -5.00 -2.61 -22.21
C ASP A 178 -4.80 -1.23 -22.85
N VAL A 179 -4.98 -0.17 -22.05
CA VAL A 179 -4.86 1.22 -22.51
C VAL A 179 -3.40 1.56 -22.76
N LYS A 180 -3.06 1.86 -24.00
CA LYS A 180 -1.70 2.15 -24.46
C LYS A 180 -1.38 3.64 -24.46
N ASN A 181 -2.36 4.49 -24.69
CA ASN A 181 -2.15 5.93 -24.79
C ASN A 181 -3.46 6.70 -24.60
N VAL A 182 -3.34 7.95 -24.20
CA VAL A 182 -4.36 8.98 -24.33
C VAL A 182 -3.78 10.10 -25.18
N ILE A 183 -4.35 10.32 -26.35
CA ILE A 183 -3.89 11.39 -27.25
C ILE A 183 -4.38 12.73 -26.72
N ILE A 184 -3.45 13.63 -26.47
CA ILE A 184 -3.70 14.93 -25.90
C ILE A 184 -3.24 16.03 -26.86
N GLU A 185 -4.14 16.95 -27.15
CA GLU A 185 -3.85 18.17 -27.89
C GLU A 185 -3.67 19.34 -26.91
N THR A 186 -2.60 20.09 -27.05
CA THR A 186 -2.38 21.29 -26.26
C THR A 186 -2.75 22.51 -27.09
N VAL A 187 -3.72 23.30 -26.62
CA VAL A 187 -4.19 24.53 -27.25
C VAL A 187 -4.06 25.67 -26.23
N GLY A 188 -3.00 26.48 -26.38
CA GLY A 188 -2.63 27.44 -25.34
C GLY A 188 -2.30 26.72 -24.02
N ASP A 189 -2.96 27.09 -22.93
CA ASP A 189 -2.78 26.46 -21.62
C ASP A 189 -3.72 25.26 -21.40
N LYS A 190 -4.58 24.94 -22.34
CA LYS A 190 -5.56 23.85 -22.22
C LYS A 190 -4.99 22.55 -22.77
N LYS A 191 -5.18 21.47 -22.02
CA LYS A 191 -4.89 20.10 -22.42
C LYS A 191 -6.21 19.39 -22.68
N ILE A 192 -6.41 18.96 -23.92
CA ILE A 192 -7.68 18.38 -24.41
C ILE A 192 -7.39 16.93 -24.79
N ALA A 193 -7.98 15.98 -24.09
CA ALA A 193 -7.94 14.58 -24.48
C ALA A 193 -8.80 14.39 -25.74
N LYS A 194 -8.22 13.79 -26.79
CA LYS A 194 -8.89 13.58 -28.08
C LYS A 194 -9.28 12.14 -28.31
N GLN A 195 -8.46 11.20 -27.81
CA GLN A 195 -8.66 9.81 -28.10
C GLN A 195 -8.00 8.93 -27.05
N ILE A 196 -8.66 7.82 -26.70
CA ILE A 196 -8.07 6.74 -25.90
C ILE A 196 -7.67 5.62 -26.86
N VAL A 197 -6.40 5.21 -26.82
CA VAL A 197 -5.87 4.09 -27.61
C VAL A 197 -5.69 2.87 -26.71
N TYR A 198 -6.25 1.75 -27.05
CA TYR A 198 -6.18 0.53 -26.27
C TYR A 198 -6.11 -0.73 -27.13
N VAL A 199 -5.62 -1.81 -26.53
CA VAL A 199 -5.63 -3.15 -27.12
C VAL A 199 -6.68 -3.99 -26.41
N LYS A 200 -7.57 -4.62 -27.17
CA LYS A 200 -8.54 -5.61 -26.70
C LYS A 200 -8.54 -6.81 -27.64
N ASP A 201 -8.43 -8.00 -27.08
CA ASP A 201 -8.35 -9.25 -27.85
C ASP A 201 -7.23 -9.23 -28.92
N GLY A 202 -6.08 -8.64 -28.57
CA GLY A 202 -4.91 -8.52 -29.45
C GLY A 202 -5.05 -7.52 -30.60
N LYS A 203 -6.12 -6.71 -30.61
CA LYS A 203 -6.35 -5.69 -31.64
C LYS A 203 -6.33 -4.30 -31.03
N GLU A 204 -5.58 -3.40 -31.66
CA GLU A 204 -5.61 -1.99 -31.30
C GLU A 204 -6.94 -1.36 -31.74
N GLN A 205 -7.52 -0.59 -30.85
CA GLN A 205 -8.80 0.11 -31.04
C GLN A 205 -8.72 1.49 -30.40
N THR A 206 -9.65 2.35 -30.75
CA THR A 206 -9.70 3.72 -30.23
C THR A 206 -11.10 4.10 -29.76
N ILE A 207 -11.15 5.00 -28.79
CA ILE A 207 -12.35 5.72 -28.38
C ILE A 207 -12.11 7.19 -28.67
N ASP A 208 -12.86 7.76 -29.60
CA ASP A 208 -12.82 9.20 -29.88
C ASP A 208 -13.58 9.96 -28.78
N LEU A 209 -13.00 11.07 -28.34
CA LEU A 209 -13.54 11.91 -27.28
C LEU A 209 -14.08 13.22 -27.85
N VAL A 210 -15.12 13.72 -27.22
CA VAL A 210 -15.72 15.01 -27.54
C VAL A 210 -15.29 16.07 -26.52
N GLU A 211 -15.59 17.33 -26.79
CA GLU A 211 -15.09 18.49 -26.00
C GLU A 211 -15.53 18.44 -24.52
N ASP A 212 -16.68 17.85 -24.24
CA ASP A 212 -17.24 17.75 -22.89
C ASP A 212 -16.78 16.50 -22.12
N ASP A 213 -15.99 15.62 -22.74
CA ASP A 213 -15.48 14.41 -22.08
C ASP A 213 -14.35 14.76 -21.11
N LEU A 214 -14.40 14.16 -19.93
CA LEU A 214 -13.33 14.24 -18.93
C LEU A 214 -12.62 12.88 -18.82
N VAL A 215 -11.30 12.88 -18.88
CA VAL A 215 -10.47 11.68 -18.75
C VAL A 215 -9.66 11.75 -17.47
N PHE A 216 -9.87 10.76 -16.58
CA PHE A 216 -9.08 10.58 -15.37
C PHE A 216 -8.12 9.41 -15.57
N ILE A 217 -6.82 9.66 -15.38
CA ILE A 217 -5.77 8.66 -15.58
C ILE A 217 -5.17 8.33 -14.20
N THR A 218 -5.37 7.10 -13.74
CA THR A 218 -4.96 6.63 -12.41
C THR A 218 -4.05 5.42 -12.50
N ASN A 219 -3.14 5.44 -13.45
CA ASN A 219 -2.16 4.38 -13.69
C ASN A 219 -0.84 4.63 -12.95
N GLY A 220 0.06 3.68 -13.07
CA GLY A 220 1.38 3.71 -12.43
C GLY A 220 1.34 3.04 -11.06
N CYS A 221 1.80 1.80 -11.00
CA CYS A 221 1.82 1.00 -9.78
C CYS A 221 3.16 0.27 -9.67
N CYS A 222 3.81 0.35 -8.52
CA CYS A 222 5.05 -0.36 -8.25
C CYS A 222 4.93 -1.89 -8.35
N THR A 223 3.70 -2.41 -8.43
CA THR A 223 3.44 -3.84 -8.59
C THR A 223 3.20 -4.29 -10.03
N ASP A 224 3.27 -3.37 -10.98
CA ASP A 224 3.00 -3.65 -12.40
C ASP A 224 3.99 -4.65 -13.00
N THR A 225 5.26 -4.59 -12.59
CA THR A 225 6.35 -5.47 -13.04
C THR A 225 6.59 -6.67 -12.13
N SER A 226 5.59 -7.19 -11.45
CA SER A 226 5.77 -8.31 -10.53
C SER A 226 5.98 -9.64 -11.24
N CYS A 227 6.86 -10.47 -10.69
CA CYS A 227 6.99 -11.87 -11.05
C CYS A 227 6.71 -12.77 -9.84
N TYR A 228 6.31 -14.00 -10.09
CA TYR A 228 5.90 -14.94 -9.06
C TYR A 228 6.78 -16.17 -9.05
N GLY A 229 7.04 -16.67 -7.85
CA GLY A 229 7.60 -17.98 -7.60
C GLY A 229 6.62 -18.89 -6.88
N ASP A 230 7.03 -20.09 -6.61
CA ASP A 230 6.31 -21.07 -5.80
C ASP A 230 7.28 -21.85 -4.90
N GLN A 231 6.82 -22.91 -4.23
CA GLN A 231 7.65 -23.71 -3.31
C GLN A 231 8.82 -24.43 -3.99
N THR A 232 8.80 -24.58 -5.30
CA THR A 232 9.78 -25.34 -6.08
C THR A 232 10.54 -24.51 -7.09
N HIS A 233 10.04 -23.32 -7.40
CA HIS A 233 10.62 -22.43 -8.41
C HIS A 233 10.78 -21.03 -7.83
N ALA A 234 11.97 -20.49 -7.87
CA ALA A 234 12.22 -19.10 -7.57
C ALA A 234 11.55 -18.18 -8.60
N PRO A 235 11.16 -16.95 -8.22
CA PRO A 235 10.68 -15.97 -9.20
C PRO A 235 11.76 -15.71 -10.26
N ASP A 236 11.35 -15.64 -11.51
CA ASP A 236 12.25 -15.31 -12.63
C ASP A 236 12.46 -13.79 -12.68
N LEU A 237 13.50 -13.32 -12.00
CA LEU A 237 13.81 -11.89 -11.91
C LEU A 237 14.23 -11.27 -13.28
N SER A 238 14.56 -12.08 -14.29
CA SER A 238 14.84 -11.57 -15.62
C SER A 238 13.60 -10.94 -16.30
N LYS A 239 12.41 -11.23 -15.80
CA LYS A 239 11.16 -10.63 -16.24
C LYS A 239 10.94 -9.22 -15.69
N ILE A 240 11.65 -8.88 -14.61
CA ILE A 240 11.58 -7.54 -14.02
C ILE A 240 12.65 -6.69 -14.70
N LYS A 241 12.21 -5.66 -15.42
CA LYS A 241 13.10 -4.77 -16.15
C LYS A 241 12.79 -3.32 -15.79
N ASN A 242 13.85 -2.51 -15.75
CA ASN A 242 13.71 -1.08 -15.57
C ASN A 242 12.76 -0.49 -16.64
N GLY A 243 11.77 0.23 -16.16
CA GLY A 243 10.79 0.89 -16.99
C GLY A 243 9.85 -0.02 -17.79
N ALA A 244 9.78 -1.31 -17.50
CA ALA A 244 8.81 -2.21 -18.09
C ALA A 244 7.49 -2.21 -17.29
N GLY A 245 6.38 -2.46 -17.97
CA GLY A 245 5.04 -2.57 -17.40
C GLY A 245 4.00 -1.80 -18.22
N GLU A 246 2.82 -2.36 -18.32
CA GLU A 246 1.75 -1.82 -19.18
C GLU A 246 1.32 -0.41 -18.73
N SER A 247 1.18 -0.18 -17.43
CA SER A 247 0.82 1.12 -16.87
C SER A 247 1.94 2.16 -17.09
N TRP A 248 3.19 1.75 -16.96
CA TRP A 248 4.34 2.63 -17.21
C TRP A 248 4.47 2.97 -18.69
N ASP A 249 4.22 2.02 -19.57
CA ASP A 249 4.25 2.23 -21.03
C ASP A 249 3.19 3.24 -21.45
N MET A 250 1.98 3.19 -20.92
CA MET A 250 0.96 4.20 -21.16
C MET A 250 1.42 5.60 -20.72
N TRP A 251 1.94 5.73 -19.50
CA TRP A 251 2.42 7.04 -19.01
C TRP A 251 3.59 7.56 -19.84
N LYS A 252 4.54 6.70 -20.22
CA LYS A 252 5.63 7.08 -21.12
C LYS A 252 5.12 7.57 -22.48
N ASN A 253 4.10 6.94 -23.03
CA ASN A 253 3.50 7.35 -24.29
C ASN A 253 2.80 8.72 -24.16
N ILE A 254 2.12 8.97 -23.04
CA ILE A 254 1.53 10.28 -22.74
C ILE A 254 2.64 11.33 -22.56
N ALA A 255 3.67 11.03 -21.77
CA ALA A 255 4.77 11.96 -21.50
C ALA A 255 5.54 12.40 -22.76
N LYS A 256 5.66 11.52 -23.75
CA LYS A 256 6.31 11.86 -25.05
C LYS A 256 5.56 12.92 -25.86
N GLN A 257 4.30 13.19 -25.56
CA GLN A 257 3.50 14.19 -26.29
C GLN A 257 3.78 15.63 -25.81
N ALA A 258 4.46 15.78 -24.66
CA ALA A 258 4.78 17.08 -24.11
C ALA A 258 6.25 17.46 -24.37
N VAL A 259 6.48 18.70 -24.77
CA VAL A 259 7.84 19.20 -25.09
C VAL A 259 8.64 19.52 -23.82
N HIS A 260 7.97 19.85 -22.71
CA HIS A 260 8.59 20.39 -21.48
C HIS A 260 8.29 19.58 -20.21
N GLY A 261 7.98 18.30 -20.35
CA GLY A 261 7.70 17.45 -19.18
C GLY A 261 6.36 17.75 -18.48
N GLU A 262 5.44 18.39 -19.16
CA GLU A 262 4.12 18.79 -18.64
C GLU A 262 3.26 17.60 -18.19
N PHE A 263 3.54 16.39 -18.69
CA PHE A 263 2.86 15.16 -18.30
C PHE A 263 3.70 14.30 -17.36
N GLY A 264 4.68 14.92 -16.68
CA GLY A 264 5.54 14.28 -15.69
C GLY A 264 6.70 13.48 -16.29
N ASN A 265 7.46 12.85 -15.39
CA ASN A 265 8.63 12.04 -15.74
C ASN A 265 8.43 10.60 -15.20
N PRO A 266 7.86 9.70 -16.00
CA PRO A 266 7.66 8.30 -15.57
C PRO A 266 8.97 7.58 -15.24
N ASP A 267 10.08 7.92 -15.87
CA ASP A 267 11.37 7.26 -15.64
C ASP A 267 11.89 7.50 -14.20
N ALA A 268 11.51 8.60 -13.55
CA ALA A 268 11.82 8.84 -12.15
C ALA A 268 11.22 7.78 -11.21
N PHE A 269 10.17 7.11 -11.65
CA PHE A 269 9.43 6.12 -10.84
C PHE A 269 9.73 4.68 -11.21
N CYS A 270 10.08 4.38 -12.45
CA CYS A 270 10.16 3.01 -12.94
C CYS A 270 11.54 2.61 -13.52
N SER A 271 12.56 3.49 -13.51
CA SER A 271 13.84 3.20 -14.12
C SER A 271 14.86 2.51 -13.21
N ASP A 272 14.62 2.44 -11.91
CA ASP A 272 15.52 1.82 -10.93
C ASP A 272 14.81 0.71 -10.13
N VAL A 273 14.84 -0.50 -10.70
CA VAL A 273 14.23 -1.68 -10.07
C VAL A 273 14.96 -2.06 -8.77
N GLU A 274 16.27 -1.88 -8.69
CA GLU A 274 17.04 -2.22 -7.50
C GLU A 274 16.65 -1.34 -6.31
N ALA A 275 16.46 -0.04 -6.54
CA ALA A 275 16.02 0.89 -5.50
C ALA A 275 14.57 0.66 -5.08
N THR A 276 13.71 0.15 -5.96
CA THR A 276 12.28 -0.01 -5.71
C THR A 276 11.86 -1.46 -5.51
N ASN A 277 12.81 -2.39 -5.47
CA ASN A 277 12.53 -3.81 -5.35
C ASN A 277 11.86 -4.16 -4.00
N TRP A 278 10.78 -4.91 -4.11
CA TRP A 278 10.03 -5.41 -2.96
C TRP A 278 9.81 -6.92 -3.12
N MET A 279 10.24 -7.68 -2.12
CA MET A 279 10.00 -9.11 -2.09
C MET A 279 9.03 -9.47 -0.97
N SER A 280 8.03 -10.28 -1.29
CA SER A 280 7.10 -10.78 -0.30
C SER A 280 6.83 -12.28 -0.51
N ALA A 281 6.53 -12.97 0.58
CA ALA A 281 6.09 -14.35 0.55
C ALA A 281 4.89 -14.54 1.48
N THR A 282 3.91 -15.30 1.01
CA THR A 282 2.81 -15.78 1.85
C THR A 282 3.11 -17.21 2.26
N VAL A 283 3.09 -17.47 3.54
CA VAL A 283 3.31 -18.80 4.12
C VAL A 283 2.02 -19.24 4.79
N GLU A 284 1.50 -20.38 4.38
CA GLU A 284 0.36 -21.04 5.01
C GLU A 284 0.85 -22.25 5.82
N THR A 285 0.30 -22.41 7.01
CA THR A 285 0.68 -23.53 7.87
C THR A 285 -0.50 -24.03 8.70
N SER A 286 -0.58 -25.34 8.90
CA SER A 286 -1.43 -26.01 9.87
C SER A 286 -0.62 -26.63 11.01
N ASN A 287 0.67 -26.34 11.09
CA ASN A 287 1.52 -26.89 12.14
C ASN A 287 1.22 -26.24 13.50
N GLU A 288 0.74 -27.02 14.44
CA GLU A 288 0.33 -26.55 15.78
C GLU A 288 1.49 -25.97 16.60
N GLU A 289 2.74 -26.36 16.36
CA GLU A 289 3.89 -25.78 17.05
C GLU A 289 4.16 -24.35 16.55
N ILE A 290 4.05 -24.13 15.24
CA ILE A 290 4.18 -22.79 14.65
C ILE A 290 3.04 -21.90 15.13
N ILE A 291 1.80 -22.41 15.16
CA ILE A 291 0.65 -21.66 15.66
C ILE A 291 0.84 -21.28 17.13
N ARG A 292 1.30 -22.20 17.99
CA ARG A 292 1.61 -21.89 19.39
C ARG A 292 2.72 -20.84 19.52
N HIS A 293 3.74 -20.90 18.67
CA HIS A 293 4.79 -19.88 18.64
C HIS A 293 4.25 -18.50 18.24
N ILE A 294 3.40 -18.44 17.24
CA ILE A 294 2.70 -17.21 16.83
C ILE A 294 1.86 -16.66 17.99
N MET A 295 1.08 -17.50 18.68
CA MET A 295 0.31 -17.08 19.85
C MET A 295 1.20 -16.53 20.98
N ASN A 296 2.38 -17.12 21.19
CA ASN A 296 3.32 -16.64 22.19
C ASN A 296 3.88 -15.25 21.84
N ILE A 297 4.10 -14.96 20.55
CA ILE A 297 4.59 -13.68 20.06
C ILE A 297 3.46 -12.65 20.04
N CYS A 298 2.36 -12.95 19.36
CA CYS A 298 1.27 -12.01 19.11
C CYS A 298 0.31 -11.86 20.29
N LYS A 299 0.34 -12.79 21.24
CA LYS A 299 -0.61 -12.88 22.38
C LYS A 299 -2.06 -13.00 21.94
N ARG A 300 -2.31 -13.50 20.75
CA ARG A 300 -3.63 -13.78 20.18
C ARG A 300 -3.59 -15.07 19.40
N ASP A 301 -4.69 -15.82 19.44
CA ASP A 301 -4.86 -17.00 18.59
C ASP A 301 -5.14 -16.54 17.13
N PRO A 302 -4.33 -16.91 16.15
CA PRO A 302 -4.55 -16.55 14.75
C PRO A 302 -5.80 -17.21 14.15
N ARG A 303 -6.40 -18.17 14.79
CA ARG A 303 -7.62 -18.86 14.36
C ARG A 303 -8.91 -18.17 14.85
N GLU A 304 -8.79 -17.21 15.78
CA GLU A 304 -9.93 -16.53 16.38
C GLU A 304 -10.03 -15.06 15.97
N GLY A 305 -11.27 -14.53 16.05
CA GLY A 305 -11.57 -13.13 15.79
C GLY A 305 -11.80 -12.81 14.31
N LYS A 306 -11.87 -11.53 13.98
CA LYS A 306 -12.33 -11.03 12.68
C LYS A 306 -11.32 -10.18 11.91
N VAL A 307 -10.26 -9.75 12.58
CA VAL A 307 -9.20 -8.90 11.98
C VAL A 307 -7.83 -9.55 12.12
N THR A 308 -6.79 -8.87 11.69
CA THR A 308 -5.41 -9.35 11.78
C THR A 308 -5.00 -9.68 13.20
N THR A 309 -4.40 -10.83 13.40
CA THR A 309 -3.97 -11.31 14.73
C THR A 309 -2.81 -10.50 15.28
N GLY A 310 -1.83 -10.20 14.46
CA GLY A 310 -0.69 -9.37 14.81
C GLY A 310 -0.45 -8.38 13.69
N GLY A 311 -0.23 -7.15 14.05
CA GLY A 311 0.20 -6.15 13.10
C GLY A 311 1.57 -6.49 12.52
N ILE A 312 2.15 -5.57 11.79
CA ILE A 312 3.50 -5.75 11.24
C ILE A 312 4.51 -5.85 12.37
N VAL A 313 5.16 -7.01 12.46
CA VAL A 313 6.24 -7.28 13.40
C VAL A 313 7.55 -7.21 12.66
N THR A 314 8.46 -6.40 13.16
CA THR A 314 9.77 -6.20 12.54
C THR A 314 10.80 -7.13 13.17
N VAL A 315 11.66 -7.72 12.36
CA VAL A 315 12.86 -8.41 12.83
C VAL A 315 13.95 -7.36 13.05
N LYS A 316 14.09 -6.92 14.31
CA LYS A 316 14.94 -5.76 14.68
C LYS A 316 16.43 -5.99 14.42
N ASP A 317 16.89 -7.24 14.47
CA ASP A 317 18.27 -7.64 14.20
C ASP A 317 18.46 -8.15 12.76
N SER A 318 17.55 -7.86 11.84
CA SER A 318 17.77 -8.04 10.41
C SER A 318 18.90 -7.11 9.92
N THR A 319 19.60 -7.56 8.89
CA THR A 319 20.72 -6.78 8.33
C THR A 319 20.23 -5.48 7.66
N GLU A 320 21.10 -4.49 7.54
CA GLU A 320 20.76 -3.16 7.01
C GLU A 320 20.14 -3.19 5.61
N ASN A 321 20.50 -4.15 4.79
CA ASN A 321 19.98 -4.30 3.42
C ASN A 321 18.79 -5.26 3.32
N TRP A 322 18.37 -5.85 4.43
CA TRP A 322 17.29 -6.83 4.49
C TRP A 322 16.38 -6.58 5.68
N TYR A 323 15.50 -5.60 5.52
CA TYR A 323 14.45 -5.40 6.51
C TYR A 323 13.40 -6.49 6.33
N LEU A 324 13.21 -7.29 7.36
CA LEU A 324 12.18 -8.31 7.39
C LEU A 324 11.06 -7.88 8.32
N SER A 325 9.88 -7.84 7.80
CA SER A 325 8.65 -7.73 8.59
C SER A 325 7.68 -8.81 8.19
N TRP A 326 6.80 -9.17 9.09
CA TRP A 326 5.77 -10.16 8.86
C TRP A 326 4.46 -9.75 9.54
N THR A 327 3.37 -10.21 9.00
CA THR A 327 2.04 -10.00 9.56
C THR A 327 1.28 -11.31 9.60
N ILE A 328 0.52 -11.50 10.66
CA ILE A 328 -0.34 -12.68 10.81
C ILE A 328 -1.76 -12.27 10.45
N ASN A 329 -2.18 -12.73 9.30
CA ASN A 329 -3.54 -12.55 8.87
C ASN A 329 -4.36 -13.75 9.34
N ARG A 330 -5.43 -13.47 10.06
CA ARG A 330 -6.37 -14.49 10.47
C ARG A 330 -7.16 -15.01 9.30
N GLN A 331 -7.71 -16.18 9.55
CA GLN A 331 -8.73 -16.76 8.70
C GLN A 331 -9.71 -15.73 8.24
N PRO A 332 -10.51 -15.53 7.72
CA PRO A 332 -11.37 -15.00 6.73
C PRO A 332 -10.85 -13.67 6.14
N GLN A 333 -9.61 -13.61 5.66
CA GLN A 333 -9.24 -12.58 4.68
C GLN A 333 -10.06 -12.69 3.40
N PHE A 334 -10.56 -13.87 3.14
CA PHE A 334 -11.43 -14.22 2.03
C PHE A 334 -12.71 -14.80 2.58
N LYS A 335 -13.78 -14.71 1.81
CA LYS A 335 -14.99 -15.46 2.11
C LYS A 335 -14.67 -16.94 2.19
N SER A 336 -15.40 -17.63 3.05
CA SER A 336 -15.30 -19.09 3.16
C SER A 336 -15.41 -19.71 1.76
N GLN A 337 -14.44 -20.51 1.42
CA GLN A 337 -14.39 -21.25 0.17
C GLN A 337 -14.45 -22.73 0.48
N ASP A 338 -15.08 -23.49 -0.38
CA ASP A 338 -15.28 -24.92 -0.20
C ASP A 338 -13.98 -25.75 -0.20
N LYS A 339 -12.84 -25.10 -0.26
CA LYS A 339 -11.49 -25.68 0.01
C LYS A 339 -10.49 -24.61 0.34
#